data_422a59ab555512a132552ba099f23efa
#
_entry.id   422a59ab555512a132552ba099f23efa
#
_cell.length_a   1.000
_cell.length_b   1.000
_cell.length_c   1.000
_cell.angle_alpha   90.00
_cell.angle_beta   90.00
_cell.angle_gamma   90.00
#
_symmetry.space_group_name_H-M   'P 1'
#
loop_
_entity.id
_entity.type
_entity.pdbx_description
1 polymer ?
#
loop_
_entity_poly.entity_id
_entity_poly.type
_entity_poly.pdbx_seq_one_letter_code
_entity_poly.pdbx_strand_id
1 'polypeptide(L)'
;MPKNAPVKRTAFNVSISIALRDRLRALSKSLGVKTSVLIDEAVMGLLAKYAEKGGIQLMSDGEARQTQHVICVASGKGGVGKTTTTAALAYLFSAIGKKKVLLIDADAQTNLTQLMKANIDGKRDIQGAIITRLVNPDIPINTFILPTQYKNIDIIPGNPFIEEVGFLSQIRKAKLDNDVNLWIEMMNAIKDIQEYDVIMMDTHPSSGLPTSYPLQACDYVIIPLEPDPSSVSGFKEVYKKIIQARKVMNPNIKLLGYFFNRVKANTGSAKQFIPTARETIPEVISEVNGGAEEGKFFDTVIRDSEDVRKAVILHSAVTERFRSNKVGKDFEKLYLEVTEALANG
;
A
#
# COMPACT_ATOMS: atom_id res chain seq x y z
N MET A 1 4.05 46.78 7.79
CA MET A 1 4.51 45.71 6.89
C MET A 1 4.45 44.40 7.65
N PRO A 2 3.65 43.41 7.31
CA PRO A 2 3.59 42.12 8.02
C PRO A 2 4.81 41.27 7.65
N LYS A 3 5.47 40.69 8.67
CA LYS A 3 6.61 39.80 8.55
C LYS A 3 6.15 38.50 7.84
N ASN A 4 6.81 38.16 6.74
CA ASN A 4 6.59 36.92 6.00
C ASN A 4 6.74 35.70 6.92
N ALA A 5 5.69 34.91 7.04
CA ALA A 5 5.76 33.59 7.66
C ALA A 5 6.65 32.67 6.80
N PRO A 6 7.45 31.77 7.43
CA PRO A 6 8.31 30.86 6.67
C PRO A 6 7.47 29.89 5.83
N VAL A 7 7.66 29.91 4.51
CA VAL A 7 7.06 28.95 3.56
C VAL A 7 7.57 27.56 3.94
N LYS A 8 6.65 26.66 4.32
CA LYS A 8 6.95 25.23 4.50
C LYS A 8 7.43 24.66 3.16
N ARG A 9 8.70 24.29 3.08
CA ARG A 9 9.26 23.61 1.90
C ARG A 9 8.95 22.14 1.98
N THR A 10 8.19 21.63 1.04
CA THR A 10 8.03 20.18 0.79
C THR A 10 9.11 19.76 -0.20
N ALA A 11 9.84 18.69 0.07
CA ALA A 11 10.86 18.19 -0.84
C ALA A 11 10.20 17.48 -2.03
N PHE A 12 10.43 17.99 -3.25
CA PHE A 12 10.12 17.29 -4.49
C PHE A 12 11.38 16.60 -5.00
N ASN A 13 11.30 15.30 -5.28
CA ASN A 13 12.35 14.60 -5.99
C ASN A 13 12.15 14.78 -7.50
N VAL A 14 12.91 15.69 -8.10
CA VAL A 14 12.96 15.85 -9.56
C VAL A 14 14.17 15.11 -10.09
N SER A 15 13.95 14.13 -10.95
CA SER A 15 15.02 13.42 -11.67
C SER A 15 15.44 14.27 -12.86
N ILE A 16 16.65 14.82 -12.87
CA ILE A 16 17.22 15.60 -13.97
C ILE A 16 18.43 14.86 -14.54
N SER A 17 18.63 14.96 -15.86
CA SER A 17 19.78 14.36 -16.52
C SER A 17 21.10 14.91 -15.96
N ILE A 18 22.18 14.10 -15.98
CA ILE A 18 23.50 14.50 -15.50
C ILE A 18 23.95 15.80 -16.19
N ALA A 19 23.74 15.90 -17.52
CA ALA A 19 24.12 17.09 -18.29
C ALA A 19 23.35 18.37 -17.83
N LEU A 20 22.05 18.23 -17.51
CA LEU A 20 21.26 19.34 -17.00
C LEU A 20 21.68 19.75 -15.58
N ARG A 21 21.99 18.76 -14.72
CA ARG A 21 22.50 19.00 -13.38
C ARG A 21 23.81 19.78 -13.39
N ASP A 22 24.72 19.41 -14.27
CA ASP A 22 26.03 20.07 -14.38
C ASP A 22 25.90 21.50 -14.91
N ARG A 23 24.98 21.73 -15.89
CA ARG A 23 24.64 23.09 -16.36
C ARG A 23 24.03 23.95 -15.25
N LEU A 24 23.13 23.41 -14.45
CA LEU A 24 22.53 24.13 -13.31
C LEU A 24 23.58 24.47 -12.24
N ARG A 25 24.52 23.57 -11.97
CA ARG A 25 25.64 23.84 -11.04
C ARG A 25 26.56 24.96 -11.57
N ALA A 26 26.90 24.93 -12.84
CA ALA A 26 27.71 25.95 -13.47
C ALA A 26 27.01 27.31 -13.41
N LEU A 27 25.71 27.37 -13.73
CA LEU A 27 24.90 28.58 -13.66
C LEU A 27 24.76 29.09 -12.21
N SER A 28 24.51 28.21 -11.26
CA SER A 28 24.47 28.52 -9.83
C SER A 28 25.77 29.20 -9.35
N LYS A 29 26.90 28.67 -9.79
CA LYS A 29 28.21 29.24 -9.47
C LYS A 29 28.44 30.60 -10.11
N SER A 30 28.01 30.79 -11.36
CA SER A 30 28.18 32.06 -12.09
C SER A 30 27.30 33.19 -11.56
N LEU A 31 26.09 32.85 -11.09
CA LEU A 31 25.13 33.83 -10.58
C LEU A 31 25.20 34.04 -9.06
N GLY A 32 25.97 33.23 -8.31
CA GLY A 32 26.03 33.29 -6.84
C GLY A 32 24.72 32.88 -6.16
N VAL A 33 23.82 32.15 -6.86
CA VAL A 33 22.48 31.76 -6.40
C VAL A 33 22.46 30.25 -6.14
N LYS A 34 21.78 29.78 -5.10
CA LYS A 34 21.65 28.34 -4.83
C LYS A 34 20.94 27.63 -5.98
N THR A 35 21.39 26.44 -6.35
CA THR A 35 20.80 25.62 -7.42
C THR A 35 19.29 25.37 -7.21
N SER A 36 18.83 25.24 -5.96
CA SER A 36 17.40 25.10 -5.63
C SER A 36 16.57 26.31 -6.04
N VAL A 37 17.12 27.52 -5.91
CA VAL A 37 16.41 28.76 -6.33
C VAL A 37 16.28 28.82 -7.84
N LEU A 38 17.30 28.42 -8.59
CA LEU A 38 17.25 28.35 -10.06
C LEU A 38 16.24 27.30 -10.54
N ILE A 39 16.12 26.19 -9.83
CA ILE A 39 15.11 25.16 -10.14
C ILE A 39 13.71 25.71 -9.85
N ASP A 40 13.50 26.35 -8.70
CA ASP A 40 12.22 26.94 -8.32
C ASP A 40 11.78 28.00 -9.36
N GLU A 41 12.67 28.89 -9.78
CA GLU A 41 12.40 29.91 -10.80
C GLU A 41 12.08 29.29 -12.18
N ALA A 42 12.83 28.25 -12.58
CA ALA A 42 12.60 27.57 -13.84
C ALA A 42 11.25 26.83 -13.85
N VAL A 43 10.89 26.17 -12.76
CA VAL A 43 9.61 25.46 -12.60
C VAL A 43 8.46 26.49 -12.60
N MET A 44 8.58 27.58 -11.86
CA MET A 44 7.55 28.63 -11.83
C MET A 44 7.37 29.29 -13.20
N GLY A 45 8.47 29.54 -13.93
CA GLY A 45 8.41 30.05 -15.29
C GLY A 45 7.74 29.10 -16.28
N LEU A 46 8.00 27.79 -16.16
CA LEU A 46 7.30 26.79 -16.97
C LEU A 46 5.82 26.70 -16.62
N LEU A 47 5.46 26.67 -15.34
CA LEU A 47 4.07 26.65 -14.88
C LEU A 47 3.29 27.87 -15.39
N ALA A 48 3.85 29.08 -15.30
CA ALA A 48 3.24 30.30 -15.84
C ALA A 48 3.02 30.18 -17.35
N LYS A 49 4.03 29.72 -18.11
CA LYS A 49 3.96 29.59 -19.58
C LYS A 49 2.90 28.58 -20.03
N TYR A 50 2.68 27.51 -19.26
CA TYR A 50 1.66 26.48 -19.57
C TYR A 50 0.28 26.88 -19.06
N ALA A 51 0.17 27.66 -17.99
CA ALA A 51 -1.09 28.24 -17.53
C ALA A 51 -1.69 29.20 -18.55
N GLU A 52 -0.87 30.08 -19.17
CA GLU A 52 -1.30 30.99 -20.24
C GLU A 52 -1.80 30.27 -21.50
N LYS A 53 -1.34 29.03 -21.74
CA LYS A 53 -1.76 28.22 -22.90
C LYS A 53 -3.02 27.40 -22.66
N GLY A 54 -3.70 27.54 -21.52
CA GLY A 54 -4.93 26.81 -21.18
C GLY A 54 -4.74 25.32 -20.95
N GLY A 55 -3.50 24.86 -20.80
CA GLY A 55 -3.17 23.42 -20.69
C GLY A 55 -2.99 22.89 -19.27
N ILE A 56 -2.84 23.74 -18.26
CA ILE A 56 -2.70 23.33 -16.87
C ILE A 56 -3.58 24.23 -16.01
N GLN A 57 -4.63 23.68 -15.48
CA GLN A 57 -5.37 24.33 -14.40
C GLN A 57 -4.51 24.20 -13.15
N LEU A 58 -3.84 25.27 -12.74
CA LEU A 58 -3.20 25.33 -11.42
C LEU A 58 -4.34 25.18 -10.41
N MET A 59 -4.42 24.05 -9.76
CA MET A 59 -5.36 23.88 -8.64
C MET A 59 -5.05 24.97 -7.63
N SER A 60 -6.05 25.80 -7.32
CA SER A 60 -5.96 26.80 -6.26
C SER A 60 -5.63 26.08 -4.96
N ASP A 61 -4.76 26.65 -4.13
CA ASP A 61 -4.31 26.13 -2.81
C ASP A 61 -5.45 25.84 -1.79
N GLY A 62 -6.69 25.66 -2.25
CA GLY A 62 -7.90 25.50 -1.44
C GLY A 62 -8.63 24.17 -1.58
N GLU A 63 -8.33 23.34 -2.57
CA GLU A 63 -8.84 21.96 -2.57
C GLU A 63 -7.92 21.08 -1.73
N ALA A 64 -8.39 20.69 -0.54
CA ALA A 64 -7.71 19.73 0.31
C ALA A 64 -7.39 18.49 -0.53
N ARG A 65 -6.10 18.21 -0.79
CA ARG A 65 -5.65 16.99 -1.44
C ARG A 65 -6.31 15.82 -0.72
N GLN A 66 -7.12 15.06 -1.45
CA GLN A 66 -7.78 13.89 -0.90
C GLN A 66 -6.68 12.97 -0.37
N THR A 67 -6.72 12.66 0.92
CA THR A 67 -5.67 11.85 1.55
C THR A 67 -5.76 10.45 0.98
N GLN A 68 -4.80 10.07 0.16
CA GLN A 68 -4.70 8.74 -0.40
C GLN A 68 -4.03 7.82 0.62
N HIS A 69 -4.65 6.70 0.96
CA HIS A 69 -4.12 5.71 1.88
C HIS A 69 -3.64 4.47 1.15
N VAL A 70 -2.40 4.08 1.36
CA VAL A 70 -1.84 2.81 0.86
C VAL A 70 -1.78 1.80 1.99
N ILE A 71 -2.62 0.77 1.91
CA ILE A 71 -2.81 -0.23 2.96
C ILE A 71 -2.30 -1.59 2.47
N CYS A 72 -1.39 -2.19 3.22
CA CYS A 72 -0.89 -3.54 2.96
C CYS A 72 -1.54 -4.52 3.94
N VAL A 73 -2.09 -5.64 3.44
CA VAL A 73 -2.55 -6.75 4.28
C VAL A 73 -1.46 -7.82 4.29
N ALA A 74 -0.79 -7.97 5.42
CA ALA A 74 0.39 -8.82 5.56
C ALA A 74 0.24 -9.84 6.70
N SER A 75 0.85 -11.01 6.55
CA SER A 75 0.94 -12.02 7.62
C SER A 75 2.13 -12.93 7.40
N GLY A 76 2.79 -13.36 8.47
CA GLY A 76 3.86 -14.35 8.42
C GLY A 76 3.37 -15.80 8.18
N LYS A 77 2.04 -16.02 8.14
CA LYS A 77 1.42 -17.33 7.96
C LYS A 77 0.57 -17.38 6.70
N GLY A 78 0.63 -18.49 5.96
CA GLY A 78 -0.26 -18.77 4.84
C GLY A 78 -1.68 -19.11 5.31
N GLY A 79 -2.68 -18.83 4.47
CA GLY A 79 -4.06 -19.23 4.69
C GLY A 79 -4.87 -18.43 5.72
N VAL A 80 -4.29 -17.42 6.35
CA VAL A 80 -4.97 -16.58 7.37
C VAL A 80 -6.05 -15.66 6.82
N GLY A 81 -6.25 -15.64 5.49
CA GLY A 81 -7.30 -14.84 4.84
C GLY A 81 -6.88 -13.42 4.43
N LYS A 82 -5.61 -13.19 4.11
CA LYS A 82 -5.13 -11.89 3.57
C LYS A 82 -5.93 -11.46 2.35
N THR A 83 -5.92 -12.27 1.29
CA THR A 83 -6.63 -12.01 0.04
C THR A 83 -8.13 -11.76 0.25
N THR A 84 -8.77 -12.58 1.09
CA THR A 84 -10.19 -12.40 1.44
C THR A 84 -10.44 -11.09 2.16
N THR A 85 -9.56 -10.72 3.10
CA THR A 85 -9.63 -9.45 3.83
C THR A 85 -9.45 -8.26 2.89
N THR A 86 -8.43 -8.32 2.01
CA THR A 86 -8.16 -7.28 1.02
C THR A 86 -9.38 -7.05 0.12
N ALA A 87 -9.93 -8.12 -0.46
CA ALA A 87 -11.11 -8.04 -1.31
C ALA A 87 -12.36 -7.54 -0.57
N ALA A 88 -12.57 -8.02 0.66
CA ALA A 88 -13.73 -7.64 1.47
C ALA A 88 -13.70 -6.15 1.85
N LEU A 89 -12.55 -5.66 2.32
CA LEU A 89 -12.38 -4.25 2.68
C LEU A 89 -12.44 -3.34 1.44
N ALA A 90 -11.79 -3.73 0.32
CA ALA A 90 -11.87 -2.98 -0.93
C ALA A 90 -13.31 -2.79 -1.40
N TYR A 91 -14.11 -3.85 -1.36
CA TYR A 91 -15.53 -3.76 -1.69
C TYR A 91 -16.29 -2.80 -0.75
N LEU A 92 -16.02 -2.85 0.56
CA LEU A 92 -16.68 -1.99 1.53
C LEU A 92 -16.24 -0.53 1.40
N PHE A 93 -14.96 -0.26 1.14
CA PHE A 93 -14.49 1.09 0.81
C PHE A 93 -15.23 1.67 -0.40
N SER A 94 -15.44 0.87 -1.45
CA SER A 94 -16.19 1.31 -2.62
C SER A 94 -17.69 1.39 -2.36
N ALA A 95 -18.31 0.34 -1.81
CA ALA A 95 -19.78 0.24 -1.72
C ALA A 95 -20.37 1.14 -0.62
N ILE A 96 -19.73 1.22 0.55
CA ILE A 96 -20.16 2.04 1.69
C ILE A 96 -19.46 3.39 1.68
N GLY A 97 -18.12 3.39 1.61
CA GLY A 97 -17.29 4.59 1.68
C GLY A 97 -17.34 5.47 0.43
N LYS A 98 -17.91 4.97 -0.68
CA LYS A 98 -17.95 5.65 -1.99
C LYS A 98 -16.58 6.02 -2.51
N LYS A 99 -15.55 5.28 -2.09
CA LYS A 99 -14.16 5.50 -2.44
C LYS A 99 -13.82 4.83 -3.76
N LYS A 100 -12.91 5.43 -4.54
CA LYS A 100 -12.26 4.77 -5.66
C LYS A 100 -11.05 3.99 -5.14
N VAL A 101 -11.01 2.70 -5.41
CA VAL A 101 -10.03 1.76 -4.84
C VAL A 101 -9.16 1.18 -5.95
N LEU A 102 -7.85 1.18 -5.73
CA LEU A 102 -6.90 0.40 -6.52
C LEU A 102 -6.43 -0.80 -5.71
N LEU A 103 -6.53 -1.97 -6.30
CA LEU A 103 -5.94 -3.19 -5.78
C LEU A 103 -4.58 -3.47 -6.43
N ILE A 104 -3.65 -4.01 -5.66
CA ILE A 104 -2.36 -4.49 -6.18
C ILE A 104 -2.19 -5.92 -5.67
N ASP A 105 -2.17 -6.88 -6.59
CA ASP A 105 -1.94 -8.29 -6.27
C ASP A 105 -0.43 -8.58 -6.30
N ALA A 106 0.18 -8.56 -5.12
CA ALA A 106 1.61 -8.82 -4.93
C ALA A 106 1.91 -10.28 -4.51
N ASP A 107 0.95 -11.18 -4.69
CA ASP A 107 1.12 -12.62 -4.46
C ASP A 107 1.34 -13.36 -5.78
N ALA A 108 2.41 -14.16 -5.87
CA ALA A 108 2.69 -15.03 -7.03
C ALA A 108 1.55 -16.04 -7.32
N GLN A 109 0.69 -16.32 -6.34
CA GLN A 109 -0.49 -17.17 -6.54
C GLN A 109 -1.64 -16.48 -7.27
N THR A 110 -1.58 -15.14 -7.44
CA THR A 110 -2.57 -14.32 -8.18
C THR A 110 -4.03 -14.49 -7.71
N ASN A 111 -4.21 -14.86 -6.44
CA ASN A 111 -5.53 -15.19 -5.89
C ASN A 111 -6.48 -13.98 -5.86
N LEU A 112 -5.96 -12.77 -5.58
CA LEU A 112 -6.76 -11.56 -5.58
C LEU A 112 -7.23 -11.22 -6.99
N THR A 113 -6.36 -11.36 -7.98
CA THR A 113 -6.67 -11.15 -9.40
C THR A 113 -7.81 -12.04 -9.87
N GLN A 114 -7.76 -13.34 -9.52
CA GLN A 114 -8.80 -14.30 -9.85
C GLN A 114 -10.11 -13.97 -9.13
N LEU A 115 -10.04 -13.65 -7.84
CA LEU A 115 -11.19 -13.31 -7.02
C LEU A 115 -11.94 -12.07 -7.55
N MET A 116 -11.19 -11.10 -8.06
CA MET A 116 -11.75 -9.86 -8.61
C MET A 116 -12.13 -9.98 -10.11
N LYS A 117 -11.94 -11.16 -10.72
CA LYS A 117 -12.19 -11.44 -12.14
C LYS A 117 -11.50 -10.47 -13.09
N ALA A 118 -10.30 -10.04 -12.75
CA ALA A 118 -9.49 -9.25 -13.65
C ALA A 118 -8.97 -10.12 -14.80
N ASN A 119 -8.99 -9.57 -16.00
CA ASN A 119 -8.48 -10.30 -17.18
C ASN A 119 -6.95 -10.17 -17.23
N ILE A 120 -6.25 -11.26 -16.96
CA ILE A 120 -4.78 -11.31 -17.07
C ILE A 120 -4.42 -11.52 -18.53
N ASP A 121 -3.85 -10.53 -19.18
CA ASP A 121 -3.36 -10.64 -20.56
C ASP A 121 -1.84 -10.93 -20.65
N GLY A 122 -1.18 -11.14 -19.51
CA GLY A 122 0.25 -11.47 -19.42
C GLY A 122 1.20 -10.33 -19.80
N LYS A 123 0.69 -9.13 -20.04
CA LYS A 123 1.46 -7.93 -20.37
C LYS A 123 1.17 -6.78 -19.44
N ARG A 124 -0.06 -6.72 -18.91
CA ARG A 124 -0.54 -5.69 -18.02
C ARG A 124 -0.74 -6.26 -16.62
N ASP A 125 0.37 -6.54 -15.94
CA ASP A 125 0.43 -7.09 -14.61
C ASP A 125 1.47 -6.36 -13.76
N ILE A 126 1.62 -6.77 -12.50
CA ILE A 126 2.53 -6.13 -11.54
C ILE A 126 3.99 -6.25 -11.95
N GLN A 127 4.40 -7.38 -12.54
CA GLN A 127 5.77 -7.56 -13.02
C GLN A 127 6.06 -6.60 -14.17
N GLY A 128 5.15 -6.50 -15.14
CA GLY A 128 5.21 -5.55 -16.24
C GLY A 128 5.27 -4.11 -15.75
N ALA A 129 4.43 -3.75 -14.76
CA ALA A 129 4.41 -2.41 -14.17
C ALA A 129 5.75 -2.06 -13.52
N ILE A 130 6.35 -2.98 -12.77
CA ILE A 130 7.64 -2.77 -12.09
C ILE A 130 8.80 -2.74 -13.10
N ILE A 131 8.84 -3.68 -14.07
CA ILE A 131 9.87 -3.72 -15.10
C ILE A 131 9.85 -2.46 -15.97
N THR A 132 8.67 -1.94 -16.27
CA THR A 132 8.55 -0.71 -17.06
C THR A 132 9.21 0.48 -16.34
N ARG A 133 9.14 0.57 -15.01
CA ARG A 133 9.88 1.62 -14.26
C ARG A 133 11.41 1.48 -14.42
N LEU A 134 11.89 0.27 -14.72
CA LEU A 134 13.31 0.00 -14.95
C LEU A 134 13.77 0.38 -16.36
N VAL A 135 12.99 0.02 -17.38
CA VAL A 135 13.44 0.08 -18.80
C VAL A 135 12.86 1.25 -19.57
N ASN A 136 11.64 1.67 -19.28
CA ASN A 136 10.96 2.77 -19.98
C ASN A 136 9.96 3.49 -19.04
N PRO A 137 10.43 4.36 -18.15
CA PRO A 137 9.60 5.06 -17.18
C PRO A 137 8.58 6.02 -17.81
N ASP A 138 8.70 6.34 -19.11
CA ASP A 138 7.77 7.22 -19.81
C ASP A 138 6.44 6.53 -20.15
N ILE A 139 6.37 5.20 -20.08
CA ILE A 139 5.10 4.47 -20.24
C ILE A 139 4.22 4.76 -19.00
N PRO A 140 3.02 5.33 -19.19
CA PRO A 140 2.14 5.67 -18.08
C PRO A 140 1.75 4.42 -17.26
N ILE A 141 1.79 4.52 -15.93
CA ILE A 141 1.48 3.41 -15.02
C ILE A 141 0.03 2.93 -15.16
N ASN A 142 -0.90 3.79 -15.54
CA ASN A 142 -2.29 3.44 -15.79
C ASN A 142 -2.47 2.39 -16.90
N THR A 143 -1.46 2.19 -17.78
CA THR A 143 -1.45 1.10 -18.77
C THR A 143 -1.59 -0.29 -18.11
N PHE A 144 -1.13 -0.42 -16.87
CA PHE A 144 -1.15 -1.68 -16.12
C PHE A 144 -2.36 -1.83 -15.18
N ILE A 145 -3.21 -0.81 -15.10
CA ILE A 145 -4.40 -0.82 -14.27
C ILE A 145 -5.57 -1.33 -15.10
N LEU A 146 -6.24 -2.37 -14.59
CA LEU A 146 -7.36 -3.03 -15.25
C LEU A 146 -8.63 -2.87 -14.40
N PRO A 147 -9.81 -2.75 -15.04
CA PRO A 147 -11.05 -2.78 -14.30
C PRO A 147 -11.31 -4.17 -13.72
N THR A 148 -11.98 -4.21 -12.57
CA THR A 148 -12.52 -5.44 -11.99
C THR A 148 -14.01 -5.61 -12.33
N GLN A 149 -14.61 -6.70 -11.84
CA GLN A 149 -16.07 -6.87 -11.92
C GLN A 149 -16.86 -5.84 -11.08
N TYR A 150 -16.22 -5.05 -10.24
CA TYR A 150 -16.85 -4.08 -9.33
C TYR A 150 -16.61 -2.65 -9.79
N LYS A 151 -17.67 -1.83 -9.72
CA LYS A 151 -17.57 -0.40 -9.97
C LYS A 151 -16.65 0.26 -8.96
N ASN A 152 -15.82 1.20 -9.42
CA ASN A 152 -14.85 1.97 -8.60
C ASN A 152 -13.78 1.10 -7.94
N ILE A 153 -13.54 -0.11 -8.42
CA ILE A 153 -12.43 -0.95 -7.99
C ILE A 153 -11.66 -1.40 -9.21
N ASP A 154 -10.44 -0.90 -9.34
CA ASP A 154 -9.49 -1.30 -10.36
C ASP A 154 -8.37 -2.13 -9.75
N ILE A 155 -7.56 -2.80 -10.57
CA ILE A 155 -6.49 -3.67 -10.09
C ILE A 155 -5.26 -3.62 -11.01
N ILE A 156 -4.07 -3.64 -10.41
CA ILE A 156 -2.86 -4.13 -11.08
C ILE A 156 -2.80 -5.64 -10.79
N PRO A 157 -3.01 -6.50 -11.81
CA PRO A 157 -3.06 -7.94 -11.64
C PRO A 157 -1.72 -8.52 -11.16
N GLY A 158 -1.78 -9.62 -10.41
CA GLY A 158 -0.61 -10.39 -10.00
C GLY A 158 0.09 -11.07 -11.17
N ASN A 159 1.33 -11.48 -10.91
CA ASN A 159 2.12 -12.26 -11.85
C ASN A 159 2.85 -13.39 -11.10
N PRO A 160 2.81 -14.65 -11.58
CA PRO A 160 3.49 -15.77 -10.94
C PRO A 160 5.01 -15.58 -10.77
N PHE A 161 5.62 -14.74 -11.59
CA PHE A 161 7.08 -14.47 -11.59
C PHE A 161 7.43 -13.20 -10.81
N ILE A 162 6.53 -12.67 -9.97
CA ILE A 162 6.78 -11.42 -9.22
C ILE A 162 8.02 -11.49 -8.32
N GLU A 163 8.41 -12.69 -7.88
CA GLU A 163 9.61 -12.91 -7.07
C GLU A 163 10.91 -12.57 -7.81
N GLU A 164 10.93 -12.66 -9.15
CA GLU A 164 12.08 -12.31 -9.98
C GLU A 164 12.38 -10.80 -9.95
N VAL A 165 11.40 -9.97 -9.60
CA VAL A 165 11.57 -8.52 -9.47
C VAL A 165 12.63 -8.18 -8.42
N GLY A 166 12.76 -8.98 -7.37
CA GLY A 166 13.82 -8.83 -6.38
C GLY A 166 15.21 -8.94 -7.00
N PHE A 167 15.39 -9.88 -7.92
CA PHE A 167 16.65 -10.07 -8.66
C PHE A 167 16.92 -8.88 -9.59
N LEU A 168 15.91 -8.39 -10.30
CA LEU A 168 16.04 -7.22 -11.18
C LEU A 168 16.41 -5.95 -10.38
N SER A 169 15.86 -5.78 -9.19
CA SER A 169 16.21 -4.66 -8.30
C SER A 169 17.67 -4.73 -7.85
N GLN A 170 18.18 -5.94 -7.55
CA GLN A 170 19.60 -6.14 -7.22
C GLN A 170 20.53 -5.85 -8.42
N ILE A 171 20.15 -6.26 -9.64
CA ILE A 171 20.90 -5.95 -10.85
C ILE A 171 20.97 -4.44 -11.08
N ARG A 172 19.86 -3.73 -10.90
CA ARG A 172 19.85 -2.27 -11.04
C ARG A 172 20.74 -1.59 -10.01
N LYS A 173 20.68 -2.00 -8.75
CA LYS A 173 21.56 -1.52 -7.69
C LYS A 173 23.04 -1.69 -8.06
N ALA A 174 23.42 -2.87 -8.55
CA ALA A 174 24.80 -3.15 -8.96
C ALA A 174 25.28 -2.35 -10.17
N LYS A 175 24.36 -1.97 -11.09
CA LYS A 175 24.72 -1.27 -12.34
C LYS A 175 24.70 0.26 -12.22
N LEU A 176 23.88 0.82 -11.34
CA LEU A 176 23.58 2.27 -11.29
C LEU A 176 24.10 2.97 -10.04
N ASP A 177 24.73 2.23 -9.13
CA ASP A 177 25.18 2.75 -7.80
C ASP A 177 24.08 3.49 -7.00
N ASN A 178 22.81 3.26 -7.34
CA ASN A 178 21.66 3.87 -6.72
C ASN A 178 20.78 2.81 -6.04
N ASP A 179 20.44 3.03 -4.78
CA ASP A 179 19.49 2.24 -4.00
C ASP A 179 18.04 2.53 -4.44
N VAL A 180 17.72 2.27 -5.72
CA VAL A 180 16.39 2.53 -6.25
C VAL A 180 15.49 1.33 -5.98
N ASN A 181 14.46 1.54 -5.17
CA ASN A 181 13.43 0.56 -4.92
C ASN A 181 12.31 0.70 -5.97
N LEU A 182 12.24 -0.26 -6.88
CA LEU A 182 11.27 -0.25 -7.99
C LEU A 182 9.81 -0.25 -7.53
N TRP A 183 9.53 -0.83 -6.35
CA TRP A 183 8.21 -0.76 -5.74
C TRP A 183 7.85 0.66 -5.31
N ILE A 184 8.79 1.38 -4.72
CA ILE A 184 8.59 2.80 -4.35
C ILE A 184 8.38 3.65 -5.60
N GLU A 185 9.16 3.44 -6.67
CA GLU A 185 8.97 4.16 -7.93
C GLU A 185 7.60 3.86 -8.55
N MET A 186 7.18 2.60 -8.57
CA MET A 186 5.85 2.22 -9.04
C MET A 186 4.75 2.90 -8.20
N MET A 187 4.87 2.85 -6.87
CA MET A 187 3.88 3.46 -5.98
C MET A 187 3.83 4.98 -6.11
N ASN A 188 4.96 5.65 -6.28
CA ASN A 188 4.98 7.08 -6.56
C ASN A 188 4.25 7.41 -7.86
N ALA A 189 4.51 6.65 -8.93
CA ALA A 189 3.80 6.82 -10.20
C ALA A 189 2.28 6.58 -10.07
N ILE A 190 1.84 5.64 -9.22
CA ILE A 190 0.42 5.41 -8.93
C ILE A 190 -0.17 6.57 -8.11
N LYS A 191 0.55 7.04 -7.08
CA LYS A 191 0.12 8.18 -6.25
C LYS A 191 -0.01 9.46 -7.07
N ASP A 192 0.84 9.66 -8.08
CA ASP A 192 0.80 10.82 -8.96
C ASP A 192 -0.46 10.87 -9.85
N ILE A 193 -1.12 9.75 -10.13
CA ILE A 193 -2.40 9.72 -10.85
C ILE A 193 -3.49 10.44 -10.04
N GLN A 194 -3.44 10.43 -8.70
CA GLN A 194 -4.39 11.04 -7.75
C GLN A 194 -5.87 10.66 -7.99
N GLU A 195 -6.10 9.53 -8.62
CA GLU A 195 -7.44 9.05 -9.00
C GLU A 195 -8.06 8.13 -7.94
N TYR A 196 -7.22 7.55 -7.07
CA TYR A 196 -7.64 6.58 -6.08
C TYR A 196 -7.58 7.15 -4.67
N ASP A 197 -8.65 6.94 -3.91
CA ASP A 197 -8.72 7.30 -2.48
C ASP A 197 -7.98 6.31 -1.61
N VAL A 198 -8.07 5.02 -1.97
CA VAL A 198 -7.48 3.91 -1.22
C VAL A 198 -6.77 2.97 -2.18
N ILE A 199 -5.55 2.61 -1.85
CA ILE A 199 -4.78 1.57 -2.54
C ILE A 199 -4.58 0.42 -1.56
N MET A 200 -4.97 -0.79 -1.94
CA MET A 200 -4.80 -1.98 -1.08
C MET A 200 -3.90 -3.01 -1.75
N MET A 201 -2.90 -3.48 -1.01
CA MET A 201 -1.95 -4.50 -1.48
C MET A 201 -2.19 -5.83 -0.78
N ASP A 202 -2.39 -6.89 -1.56
CA ASP A 202 -2.36 -8.29 -1.09
C ASP A 202 -0.96 -8.86 -1.24
N THR A 203 -0.44 -9.53 -0.19
CA THR A 203 0.95 -9.98 -0.17
C THR A 203 1.09 -11.49 -0.03
N HIS A 204 2.17 -12.02 -0.55
CA HIS A 204 2.54 -13.43 -0.35
C HIS A 204 2.82 -13.72 1.14
N PRO A 205 2.49 -14.93 1.64
CA PRO A 205 2.70 -15.34 3.05
C PRO A 205 4.13 -15.80 3.34
N SER A 206 5.16 -15.21 2.76
CA SER A 206 6.53 -15.69 3.00
C SER A 206 7.34 -14.78 3.93
N SER A 207 8.33 -15.39 4.59
CA SER A 207 9.35 -14.66 5.35
C SER A 207 10.46 -14.04 4.46
N GLY A 208 10.40 -14.28 3.14
CA GLY A 208 11.43 -13.87 2.18
C GLY A 208 11.31 -12.42 1.69
N LEU A 209 12.23 -12.05 0.80
CA LEU A 209 12.31 -10.75 0.14
C LEU A 209 11.00 -10.28 -0.52
N PRO A 210 10.19 -11.14 -1.18
CA PRO A 210 8.96 -10.70 -1.84
C PRO A 210 7.95 -10.02 -0.92
N THR A 211 7.88 -10.43 0.36
CA THR A 211 6.95 -9.82 1.34
C THR A 211 7.44 -8.46 1.86
N SER A 212 8.74 -8.20 1.82
CA SER A 212 9.31 -6.95 2.35
C SER A 212 9.15 -5.77 1.39
N TYR A 213 9.05 -6.01 0.08
CA TYR A 213 8.92 -4.92 -0.90
C TYR A 213 7.61 -4.14 -0.81
N PRO A 214 6.42 -4.76 -0.73
CA PRO A 214 5.18 -4.03 -0.50
C PRO A 214 5.18 -3.20 0.79
N LEU A 215 5.81 -3.70 1.87
CA LEU A 215 5.94 -2.96 3.13
C LEU A 215 6.78 -1.69 2.99
N GLN A 216 7.74 -1.66 2.07
CA GLN A 216 8.54 -0.47 1.81
C GLN A 216 7.79 0.63 1.06
N ALA A 217 6.62 0.31 0.49
CA ALA A 217 5.86 1.20 -0.37
C ALA A 217 4.45 1.55 0.15
N CYS A 218 4.03 0.99 1.30
CA CYS A 218 2.73 1.27 1.92
C CYS A 218 2.82 2.28 3.08
N ASP A 219 1.68 2.91 3.38
CA ASP A 219 1.56 3.82 4.52
C ASP A 219 1.14 3.05 5.78
N TYR A 220 0.27 2.04 5.62
CA TYR A 220 -0.33 1.28 6.72
C TYR A 220 -0.28 -0.22 6.48
N VAL A 221 -0.17 -0.97 7.58
CA VAL A 221 -0.23 -2.44 7.57
C VAL A 221 -1.37 -2.92 8.45
N ILE A 222 -2.15 -3.88 7.94
CA ILE A 222 -3.16 -4.63 8.69
C ILE A 222 -2.72 -6.08 8.77
N ILE A 223 -2.76 -6.70 9.96
CA ILE A 223 -2.32 -8.07 10.18
C ILE A 223 -3.49 -8.95 10.63
N PRO A 224 -4.03 -9.82 9.75
CA PRO A 224 -4.97 -10.86 10.16
C PRO A 224 -4.23 -12.00 10.88
N LEU A 225 -4.82 -12.50 11.97
CA LEU A 225 -4.30 -13.56 12.83
C LEU A 225 -5.30 -14.72 12.94
N GLU A 226 -4.84 -15.93 13.00
CA GLU A 226 -5.68 -17.07 13.42
C GLU A 226 -5.58 -17.27 14.93
N PRO A 227 -6.60 -17.84 15.62
CA PRO A 227 -6.56 -18.07 17.07
C PRO A 227 -5.77 -19.34 17.39
N ASP A 228 -4.46 -19.30 17.16
CA ASP A 228 -3.53 -20.39 17.48
C ASP A 228 -2.16 -19.85 17.96
N PRO A 229 -1.37 -20.65 18.69
CA PRO A 229 -0.10 -20.22 19.27
C PRO A 229 0.93 -19.69 18.27
N SER A 230 0.92 -20.17 17.01
CA SER A 230 1.85 -19.72 15.97
C SER A 230 1.59 -18.30 15.49
N SER A 231 0.41 -17.74 15.79
CA SER A 231 0.02 -16.41 15.35
C SER A 231 0.82 -15.30 16.03
N VAL A 232 1.21 -15.46 17.29
CA VAL A 232 2.06 -14.48 18.00
C VAL A 232 3.45 -14.44 17.38
N SER A 233 4.05 -15.59 17.07
CA SER A 233 5.35 -15.63 16.40
C SER A 233 5.29 -15.09 14.97
N GLY A 234 4.24 -15.43 14.23
CA GLY A 234 3.99 -14.89 12.90
C GLY A 234 3.76 -13.36 12.91
N PHE A 235 3.05 -12.84 13.91
CA PHE A 235 2.91 -11.42 14.14
C PHE A 235 4.27 -10.75 14.39
N LYS A 236 5.06 -11.28 15.34
CA LYS A 236 6.40 -10.77 15.68
C LYS A 236 7.30 -10.69 14.45
N GLU A 237 7.23 -11.68 13.58
CA GLU A 237 8.01 -11.73 12.34
C GLU A 237 7.62 -10.59 11.37
N VAL A 238 6.32 -10.40 11.11
CA VAL A 238 5.84 -9.31 10.25
C VAL A 238 6.16 -7.95 10.87
N TYR A 239 5.96 -7.81 12.18
CA TYR A 239 6.21 -6.55 12.86
C TYR A 239 7.71 -6.15 12.82
N LYS A 240 8.63 -7.13 12.97
CA LYS A 240 10.06 -6.88 12.76
C LYS A 240 10.36 -6.34 11.35
N LYS A 241 9.68 -6.84 10.32
CA LYS A 241 9.82 -6.34 8.95
C LYS A 241 9.28 -4.92 8.79
N ILE A 242 8.17 -4.57 9.45
CA ILE A 242 7.67 -3.20 9.49
C ILE A 242 8.73 -2.26 10.09
N ILE A 243 9.31 -2.63 11.24
CA ILE A 243 10.36 -1.84 11.89
C ILE A 243 11.62 -1.75 11.00
N GLN A 244 11.98 -2.83 10.31
CA GLN A 244 13.10 -2.81 9.36
C GLN A 244 12.82 -1.89 8.16
N ALA A 245 11.62 -1.98 7.55
CA ALA A 245 11.22 -1.10 6.45
C ALA A 245 11.25 0.37 6.87
N ARG A 246 10.77 0.68 8.08
CA ARG A 246 10.81 2.03 8.68
C ARG A 246 12.24 2.58 8.79
N LYS A 247 13.19 1.76 9.20
CA LYS A 247 14.58 2.18 9.38
C LYS A 247 15.33 2.39 8.07
N VAL A 248 14.96 1.67 7.00
CA VAL A 248 15.77 1.62 5.79
C VAL A 248 15.18 2.47 4.67
N MET A 249 13.88 2.37 4.39
CA MET A 249 13.29 2.94 3.16
C MET A 249 11.96 3.65 3.34
N ASN A 250 11.17 3.30 4.37
CA ASN A 250 9.82 3.84 4.56
C ASN A 250 9.63 4.34 5.99
N PRO A 251 10.17 5.51 6.36
CA PRO A 251 10.11 6.01 7.74
C PRO A 251 8.68 6.27 8.24
N ASN A 252 7.72 6.39 7.35
CA ASN A 252 6.33 6.71 7.66
C ASN A 252 5.39 5.49 7.77
N ILE A 253 5.88 4.28 7.49
CA ILE A 253 5.05 3.07 7.60
C ILE A 253 4.58 2.88 9.05
N LYS A 254 3.28 2.60 9.21
CA LYS A 254 2.64 2.36 10.49
C LYS A 254 1.92 1.02 10.51
N LEU A 255 1.95 0.35 11.65
CA LEU A 255 1.00 -0.72 11.93
C LEU A 255 -0.36 -0.07 12.22
N LEU A 256 -1.34 -0.20 11.31
CA LEU A 256 -2.68 0.33 11.54
C LEU A 256 -3.41 -0.46 12.61
N GLY A 257 -3.34 -1.80 12.49
CA GLY A 257 -3.94 -2.68 13.47
C GLY A 257 -3.87 -4.16 13.08
N TYR A 258 -4.41 -4.97 13.96
CA TYR A 258 -4.45 -6.43 13.82
C TYR A 258 -5.73 -6.99 14.42
N PHE A 259 -6.19 -8.14 13.92
CA PHE A 259 -7.46 -8.74 14.31
C PHE A 259 -7.43 -10.26 14.15
N PHE A 260 -8.35 -10.95 14.82
CA PHE A 260 -8.53 -12.39 14.64
C PHE A 260 -9.47 -12.73 13.50
N ASN A 261 -8.98 -13.60 12.61
CA ASN A 261 -9.70 -14.12 11.45
C ASN A 261 -9.88 -15.65 11.57
N ARG A 262 -10.86 -16.20 10.85
CA ARG A 262 -11.17 -17.62 10.78
C ARG A 262 -11.44 -18.27 12.15
N VAL A 263 -12.07 -17.52 13.03
CA VAL A 263 -12.38 -17.98 14.39
C VAL A 263 -13.55 -18.95 14.35
N LYS A 264 -13.29 -20.20 14.72
CA LYS A 264 -14.35 -21.20 14.90
C LYS A 264 -15.11 -20.94 16.20
N ALA A 265 -16.42 -20.74 16.09
CA ALA A 265 -17.26 -20.54 17.26
C ALA A 265 -17.16 -21.76 18.19
N ASN A 266 -17.07 -21.49 19.50
CA ASN A 266 -17.09 -22.48 20.57
C ASN A 266 -15.90 -23.46 20.64
N THR A 267 -14.78 -23.20 19.98
CA THR A 267 -13.57 -23.98 20.21
C THR A 267 -12.88 -23.50 21.48
N GLY A 268 -12.46 -24.46 22.34
CA GLY A 268 -11.71 -24.14 23.56
C GLY A 268 -10.44 -23.35 23.27
N SER A 269 -9.76 -23.64 22.15
CA SER A 269 -8.56 -22.94 21.69
C SER A 269 -8.81 -21.45 21.46
N ALA A 270 -9.88 -21.06 20.76
CA ALA A 270 -10.18 -19.64 20.52
C ALA A 270 -10.50 -18.89 21.82
N LYS A 271 -11.29 -19.51 22.72
CA LYS A 271 -11.65 -18.91 24.01
C LYS A 271 -10.46 -18.69 24.92
N GLN A 272 -9.47 -19.57 24.87
CA GLN A 272 -8.27 -19.46 25.69
C GLN A 272 -7.21 -18.57 25.04
N PHE A 273 -7.00 -18.70 23.72
CA PHE A 273 -5.89 -18.05 23.03
C PHE A 273 -6.13 -16.56 22.75
N ILE A 274 -7.36 -16.14 22.38
CA ILE A 274 -7.65 -14.74 22.07
C ILE A 274 -7.35 -13.80 23.25
N PRO A 275 -7.78 -14.07 24.50
CA PRO A 275 -7.41 -13.23 25.65
C PRO A 275 -5.90 -13.15 25.85
N THR A 276 -5.21 -14.31 25.83
CA THR A 276 -3.75 -14.36 26.00
C THR A 276 -3.03 -13.55 24.93
N ALA A 277 -3.44 -13.66 23.67
CA ALA A 277 -2.82 -12.89 22.60
C ALA A 277 -3.10 -11.38 22.70
N ARG A 278 -4.25 -10.98 23.26
CA ARG A 278 -4.55 -9.56 23.55
C ARG A 278 -3.56 -8.95 24.55
N GLU A 279 -3.04 -9.74 25.47
CA GLU A 279 -2.02 -9.33 26.44
C GLU A 279 -0.60 -9.41 25.83
N THR A 280 -0.28 -10.53 25.17
CA THR A 280 1.07 -10.82 24.68
C THR A 280 1.49 -9.98 23.47
N ILE A 281 0.57 -9.68 22.53
CA ILE A 281 0.95 -8.93 21.31
C ILE A 281 1.39 -7.49 21.61
N PRO A 282 0.73 -6.71 22.50
CA PRO A 282 1.24 -5.40 22.90
C PRO A 282 2.64 -5.47 23.52
N GLU A 283 2.95 -6.51 24.30
CA GLU A 283 4.31 -6.73 24.84
C GLU A 283 5.33 -6.97 23.72
N VAL A 284 4.96 -7.78 22.71
CA VAL A 284 5.80 -8.00 21.52
C VAL A 284 6.02 -6.71 20.74
N ILE A 285 5.00 -5.86 20.59
CA ILE A 285 5.12 -4.54 19.95
C ILE A 285 6.11 -3.68 20.72
N SER A 286 5.92 -3.56 22.04
CA SER A 286 6.79 -2.78 22.91
C SER A 286 8.25 -3.29 22.86
N GLU A 287 8.47 -4.61 22.95
CA GLU A 287 9.80 -5.23 22.86
C GLU A 287 10.52 -4.85 21.55
N VAL A 288 9.81 -4.97 20.40
CA VAL A 288 10.39 -4.79 19.08
C VAL A 288 10.55 -3.31 18.70
N ASN A 289 9.68 -2.43 19.22
CA ASN A 289 9.64 -0.98 18.90
C ASN A 289 10.30 -0.10 19.98
N GLY A 290 11.09 -0.70 20.87
CA GLY A 290 11.85 0.06 21.87
C GLY A 290 10.97 0.73 22.93
N GLY A 291 9.84 0.13 23.31
CA GLY A 291 8.92 0.61 24.33
C GLY A 291 7.75 1.44 23.81
N ALA A 292 7.72 1.77 22.52
CA ALA A 292 6.61 2.53 21.96
C ALA A 292 5.40 1.64 21.62
N GLU A 293 4.23 2.12 21.94
CA GLU A 293 2.95 1.50 21.53
C GLU A 293 2.64 1.83 20.08
N GLU A 294 2.07 0.88 19.35
CA GLU A 294 1.67 1.07 17.96
C GLU A 294 0.59 0.07 17.54
N GLY A 295 -0.30 0.52 16.67
CA GLY A 295 -1.36 -0.30 16.09
C GLY A 295 -2.51 -0.58 17.05
N LYS A 296 -3.71 -0.67 16.48
CA LYS A 296 -4.94 -0.97 17.24
C LYS A 296 -5.21 -2.47 17.18
N PHE A 297 -5.47 -3.11 18.31
CA PHE A 297 -6.16 -4.39 18.30
C PHE A 297 -7.62 -4.13 17.94
N PHE A 298 -8.04 -4.54 16.74
CA PHE A 298 -9.45 -4.44 16.36
C PHE A 298 -10.29 -5.44 17.13
N ASP A 299 -11.38 -4.96 17.72
CA ASP A 299 -12.26 -5.79 18.57
C ASP A 299 -13.02 -6.82 17.75
N THR A 300 -13.21 -6.52 16.46
CA THR A 300 -13.90 -7.42 15.54
C THR A 300 -13.13 -8.71 15.34
N VAL A 301 -13.86 -9.80 15.50
CA VAL A 301 -13.42 -11.16 15.21
C VAL A 301 -14.18 -11.65 13.97
N ILE A 302 -13.45 -12.04 12.93
CA ILE A 302 -14.05 -12.65 11.73
C ILE A 302 -14.20 -14.15 11.95
N ARG A 303 -15.42 -14.61 11.89
CA ARG A 303 -15.73 -16.05 12.06
C ARG A 303 -15.26 -16.90 10.88
N ASP A 304 -14.86 -18.14 11.13
CA ASP A 304 -14.74 -19.16 10.06
C ASP A 304 -16.13 -19.46 9.51
N SER A 305 -16.30 -19.34 8.20
CA SER A 305 -17.59 -19.45 7.55
C SER A 305 -17.50 -20.13 6.20
N GLU A 306 -18.47 -21.01 5.93
CA GLU A 306 -18.66 -21.61 4.61
C GLU A 306 -18.97 -20.58 3.54
N ASP A 307 -19.58 -19.44 3.90
CA ASP A 307 -19.88 -18.35 2.97
C ASP A 307 -18.60 -17.73 2.40
N VAL A 308 -17.51 -17.69 3.16
CA VAL A 308 -16.19 -17.25 2.66
C VAL A 308 -15.68 -18.22 1.60
N ARG A 309 -15.76 -19.53 1.85
CA ARG A 309 -15.34 -20.54 0.87
C ARG A 309 -16.19 -20.49 -0.40
N LYS A 310 -17.48 -20.32 -0.26
CA LYS A 310 -18.41 -20.14 -1.40
C LYS A 310 -18.08 -18.86 -2.19
N ALA A 311 -17.80 -17.76 -1.54
CA ALA A 311 -17.43 -16.52 -2.21
C ALA A 311 -16.16 -16.69 -3.05
N VAL A 312 -15.14 -17.36 -2.50
CA VAL A 312 -13.88 -17.66 -3.23
C VAL A 312 -14.16 -18.53 -4.47
N ILE A 313 -14.95 -19.60 -4.33
CA ILE A 313 -15.31 -20.49 -5.46
C ILE A 313 -16.08 -19.72 -6.55
N LEU A 314 -16.90 -18.76 -6.16
CA LEU A 314 -17.68 -17.93 -7.08
C LEU A 314 -16.93 -16.72 -7.62
N HIS A 315 -15.63 -16.59 -7.27
CA HIS A 315 -14.82 -15.43 -7.61
C HIS A 315 -15.52 -14.11 -7.27
N SER A 316 -15.89 -13.94 -5.99
CA SER A 316 -16.52 -12.70 -5.53
C SER A 316 -16.06 -12.32 -4.13
N ALA A 317 -16.08 -11.02 -3.82
CA ALA A 317 -15.86 -10.56 -2.47
C ALA A 317 -16.97 -11.09 -1.54
N VAL A 318 -16.60 -11.62 -0.37
CA VAL A 318 -17.58 -12.15 0.59
C VAL A 318 -18.59 -11.09 1.03
N THR A 319 -18.16 -9.85 1.12
CA THR A 319 -18.98 -8.68 1.49
C THR A 319 -19.94 -8.21 0.40
N GLU A 320 -19.68 -8.57 -0.84
CA GLU A 320 -20.65 -8.34 -1.92
C GLU A 320 -21.78 -9.36 -1.83
N ARG A 321 -21.44 -10.64 -1.79
CA ARG A 321 -22.40 -11.73 -1.95
C ARG A 321 -23.11 -12.11 -0.66
N PHE A 322 -22.43 -12.02 0.46
CA PHE A 322 -22.93 -12.47 1.77
C PHE A 322 -22.96 -11.34 2.82
N ARG A 323 -23.15 -10.11 2.39
CA ARG A 323 -23.14 -8.92 3.24
C ARG A 323 -24.15 -9.00 4.38
N SER A 324 -25.35 -9.50 4.13
CA SER A 324 -26.41 -9.66 5.15
C SER A 324 -26.15 -10.80 6.14
N ASN A 325 -25.24 -11.71 5.81
CA ASN A 325 -24.90 -12.85 6.65
C ASN A 325 -23.97 -12.44 7.80
N LYS A 326 -23.85 -13.34 8.77
CA LYS A 326 -23.05 -13.07 9.96
C LYS A 326 -21.58 -12.68 9.65
N VAL A 327 -20.95 -13.37 8.68
CA VAL A 327 -19.56 -13.08 8.30
C VAL A 327 -19.43 -11.77 7.54
N GLY A 328 -20.41 -11.43 6.69
CA GLY A 328 -20.44 -10.12 6.04
C GLY A 328 -20.54 -8.97 7.03
N LYS A 329 -21.37 -9.14 8.08
CA LYS A 329 -21.46 -8.18 9.18
C LYS A 329 -20.19 -8.09 10.02
N ASP A 330 -19.45 -9.18 10.18
CA ASP A 330 -18.14 -9.14 10.84
C ASP A 330 -17.17 -8.25 10.04
N PHE A 331 -17.11 -8.42 8.71
CA PHE A 331 -16.28 -7.56 7.85
C PHE A 331 -16.75 -6.10 7.82
N GLU A 332 -18.06 -5.82 7.90
CA GLU A 332 -18.56 -4.45 8.02
C GLU A 332 -18.07 -3.79 9.32
N LYS A 333 -18.08 -4.51 10.43
CA LYS A 333 -17.53 -4.00 11.70
C LYS A 333 -16.03 -3.74 11.60
N LEU A 334 -15.27 -4.68 11.02
CA LEU A 334 -13.84 -4.49 10.78
C LEU A 334 -13.59 -3.25 9.90
N TYR A 335 -14.37 -3.05 8.86
CA TYR A 335 -14.28 -1.87 8.00
C TYR A 335 -14.47 -0.56 8.79
N LEU A 336 -15.42 -0.51 9.72
CA LEU A 336 -15.64 0.67 10.57
C LEU A 336 -14.46 0.94 11.48
N GLU A 337 -13.89 -0.09 12.11
CA GLU A 337 -12.68 0.04 12.94
C GLU A 337 -11.45 0.48 12.13
N VAL A 338 -11.29 -0.04 10.92
CA VAL A 338 -10.21 0.36 9.99
C VAL A 338 -10.37 1.82 9.57
N THR A 339 -11.59 2.25 9.21
CA THR A 339 -11.83 3.65 8.83
C THR A 339 -11.63 4.63 9.98
N GLU A 340 -12.04 4.25 11.19
CA GLU A 340 -11.76 5.03 12.40
C GLU A 340 -10.25 5.14 12.67
N ALA A 341 -9.50 4.04 12.54
CA ALA A 341 -8.06 4.05 12.74
C ALA A 341 -7.33 4.91 11.70
N LEU A 342 -7.77 4.88 10.43
CA LEU A 342 -7.23 5.75 9.36
C LEU A 342 -7.51 7.24 9.61
N ALA A 343 -8.65 7.57 10.22
CA ALA A 343 -9.00 8.96 10.53
C ALA A 343 -8.19 9.53 11.71
N ASN A 344 -7.68 8.65 12.59
CA ASN A 344 -6.93 9.03 13.80
C ASN A 344 -5.39 8.89 13.62
N GLY A 345 -4.92 8.32 12.53
CA GLY A 345 -3.50 8.04 12.25
C GLY A 345 -2.88 8.95 11.27
#